data_8a7bb2adc025d2760228324b0349b765
#
_entry.id   8a7bb2adc025d2760228324b0349b765
#
_cell.length_a   1.000
_cell.length_b   1.000
_cell.length_c   1.000
_cell.angle_alpha   90.00
_cell.angle_beta   90.00
_cell.angle_gamma   90.00
#
_symmetry.space_group_name_H-M   'P 1'
#
loop_
_entity.id
_entity.type
_entity.pdbx_description
1 polymer ?
#
loop_
_entity_poly.entity_id
_entity_poly.type
_entity_poly.pdbx_seq_one_letter_code
_entity_poly.pdbx_strand_id
1 'polypeptide(L)'
;LSSAASDVYKRQMLNAHPEIDGIFAGDDSLAVIALHVARQKGINIPKDLKIIGVDGTKQILGFVPELTTIQQPVKQIAKVAVDKLIDLIEGKTAESCMDLPVKLLEGQTT
;
A
#
# COMPACT_ATOMS: atom_id res chain seq x y z
N LEU A 1 13.89 -1.67 -5.25
CA LEU A 1 14.09 -3.11 -5.48
C LEU A 1 13.33 -3.52 -6.72
N SER A 2 13.95 -4.29 -7.63
CA SER A 2 13.25 -4.84 -8.79
C SER A 2 12.12 -5.78 -8.31
N SER A 3 11.06 -5.91 -9.10
CA SER A 3 9.94 -6.81 -8.80
C SER A 3 10.41 -8.25 -8.54
N ALA A 4 11.40 -8.73 -9.33
CA ALA A 4 11.98 -10.06 -9.17
C ALA A 4 12.70 -10.25 -7.81
N ALA A 5 13.47 -9.26 -7.35
CA ALA A 5 14.13 -9.33 -6.03
C ALA A 5 13.09 -9.33 -4.89
N SER A 6 12.01 -8.57 -5.05
CA SER A 6 10.91 -8.55 -4.08
C SER A 6 10.15 -9.87 -4.01
N ASP A 7 9.95 -10.56 -5.15
CA ASP A 7 9.33 -11.89 -5.22
C ASP A 7 10.19 -12.94 -4.48
N VAL A 8 11.49 -12.98 -4.77
CA VAL A 8 12.44 -13.88 -4.11
C VAL A 8 12.47 -13.68 -2.60
N TYR A 9 12.56 -12.43 -2.15
CA TYR A 9 12.57 -12.09 -0.73
C TYR A 9 11.31 -12.54 0.01
N LYS A 10 10.13 -12.26 -0.55
CA LYS A 10 8.86 -12.67 0.06
C LYS A 10 8.70 -14.19 0.11
N ARG A 11 9.16 -14.88 -0.91
CA ARG A 11 9.18 -16.35 -0.94
C ARG A 11 10.09 -16.92 0.15
N GLN A 12 11.27 -16.35 0.33
CA GLN A 12 12.20 -16.75 1.41
C GLN A 12 11.62 -16.46 2.79
N MET A 13 11.03 -15.29 2.99
CA MET A 13 10.38 -14.90 4.24
C MET A 13 9.27 -15.89 4.65
N LEU A 14 8.35 -16.19 3.74
CA LEU A 14 7.24 -17.11 4.00
C LEU A 14 7.72 -18.58 4.17
N ASN A 15 8.88 -18.94 3.61
CA ASN A 15 9.49 -20.26 3.85
C ASN A 15 10.15 -20.35 5.22
N ALA A 16 10.83 -19.28 5.63
CA ALA A 16 11.53 -19.22 6.91
C ALA A 16 10.59 -19.05 8.12
N HIS A 17 9.44 -18.43 7.87
CA HIS A 17 8.46 -18.03 8.89
C HIS A 17 7.05 -18.50 8.51
N PRO A 18 6.75 -19.80 8.58
CA PRO A 18 5.43 -20.34 8.26
C PRO A 18 4.33 -19.90 9.24
N GLU A 19 4.70 -19.34 10.38
CA GLU A 19 3.81 -18.78 11.40
C GLU A 19 3.21 -17.41 11.04
N ILE A 20 3.70 -16.76 9.98
CA ILE A 20 3.18 -15.45 9.54
C ILE A 20 1.74 -15.61 9.05
N ASP A 21 0.81 -14.88 9.66
CA ASP A 21 -0.61 -14.84 9.35
C ASP A 21 -1.09 -13.48 8.79
N GLY A 22 -0.19 -12.47 8.77
CA GLY A 22 -0.48 -11.15 8.22
C GLY A 22 0.72 -10.46 7.60
N ILE A 23 0.50 -9.75 6.51
CA ILE A 23 1.50 -8.91 5.83
C ILE A 23 0.92 -7.49 5.67
N PHE A 24 1.62 -6.51 6.23
CA PHE A 24 1.42 -5.11 5.94
C PHE A 24 2.51 -4.66 4.96
N ALA A 25 2.14 -4.40 3.71
CA ALA A 25 3.06 -4.00 2.67
C ALA A 25 3.20 -2.48 2.61
N GLY A 26 4.42 -1.99 2.35
CA GLY A 26 4.70 -0.56 2.30
C GLY A 26 4.04 0.18 1.13
N ASP A 27 3.64 -0.55 0.08
CA ASP A 27 2.85 -0.05 -1.04
C ASP A 27 2.00 -1.18 -1.65
N ASP A 28 1.06 -0.82 -2.53
CA ASP A 28 0.16 -1.77 -3.18
C ASP A 28 0.90 -2.72 -4.13
N SER A 29 1.98 -2.28 -4.78
CA SER A 29 2.77 -3.13 -5.68
C SER A 29 3.43 -4.27 -4.90
N LEU A 30 3.96 -3.97 -3.72
CA LEU A 30 4.53 -4.96 -2.80
C LEU A 30 3.46 -5.91 -2.26
N ALA A 31 2.25 -5.41 -1.98
CA ALA A 31 1.12 -6.23 -1.57
C ALA A 31 0.70 -7.22 -2.65
N VAL A 32 0.63 -6.77 -3.91
CA VAL A 32 0.29 -7.62 -5.07
C VAL A 32 1.33 -8.72 -5.26
N ILE A 33 2.63 -8.42 -5.11
CA ILE A 33 3.68 -9.44 -5.17
C ILE A 33 3.52 -10.44 -4.04
N ALA A 34 3.24 -9.99 -2.81
CA ALA A 34 3.00 -10.89 -1.68
C ALA A 34 1.80 -11.81 -1.92
N LEU A 35 0.70 -11.26 -2.46
CA LEU A 35 -0.49 -11.99 -2.85
C LEU A 35 -0.19 -13.06 -3.91
N HIS A 36 0.58 -12.70 -4.92
CA HIS A 36 1.01 -13.64 -5.97
C HIS A 36 1.85 -14.79 -5.41
N VAL A 37 2.86 -14.48 -4.60
CA VAL A 37 3.73 -15.48 -3.97
C VAL A 37 2.93 -16.42 -3.06
N ALA A 38 2.04 -15.87 -2.23
CA ALA A 38 1.21 -16.67 -1.33
C ALA A 38 0.29 -17.63 -2.11
N ARG A 39 -0.33 -17.17 -3.19
CA ARG A 39 -1.16 -18.01 -4.08
C ARG A 39 -0.35 -19.12 -4.75
N GLN A 40 0.85 -18.84 -5.23
CA GLN A 40 1.75 -19.85 -5.79
C GLN A 40 2.15 -20.93 -4.77
N LYS A 41 2.20 -20.57 -3.49
CA LYS A 41 2.48 -21.50 -2.38
C LYS A 41 1.24 -22.25 -1.89
N GLY A 42 0.07 -21.98 -2.44
CA GLY A 42 -1.19 -22.59 -2.02
C GLY A 42 -1.70 -22.10 -0.66
N ILE A 43 -1.23 -20.94 -0.19
CA ILE A 43 -1.70 -20.30 1.05
C ILE A 43 -3.07 -19.68 0.81
N ASN A 44 -4.05 -20.01 1.66
CA ASN A 44 -5.40 -19.44 1.54
C ASN A 44 -5.44 -18.02 2.06
N ILE A 45 -5.91 -17.09 1.23
CA ILE A 45 -6.11 -15.69 1.58
C ILE A 45 -7.61 -15.41 1.56
N PRO A 46 -8.16 -14.79 2.60
CA PRO A 46 -7.53 -14.26 3.81
C PRO A 46 -7.44 -15.25 4.99
N LYS A 47 -7.85 -16.50 4.81
CA LYS A 47 -8.04 -17.46 5.92
C LYS A 47 -6.74 -17.72 6.70
N ASP A 48 -5.66 -18.05 5.98
CA ASP A 48 -4.38 -18.44 6.59
C ASP A 48 -3.36 -17.29 6.57
N LEU A 49 -3.52 -16.34 5.65
CA LEU A 49 -2.67 -15.15 5.53
C LEU A 49 -3.50 -13.95 5.08
N LYS A 50 -3.42 -12.86 5.82
CA LYS A 50 -4.03 -11.58 5.47
C LYS A 50 -3.00 -10.64 4.88
N ILE A 51 -3.40 -9.86 3.87
CA ILE A 51 -2.50 -8.91 3.20
C ILE A 51 -3.19 -7.56 3.06
N ILE A 52 -2.49 -6.51 3.47
CA ILE A 52 -2.92 -5.12 3.31
C ILE A 52 -1.84 -4.31 2.62
N GLY A 53 -2.23 -3.48 1.67
CA GLY A 53 -1.38 -2.54 0.96
C GLY A 53 -1.54 -1.10 1.43
N VAL A 54 -0.80 -0.22 0.79
CA VAL A 54 -0.86 1.24 0.96
C VAL A 54 -0.82 1.88 -0.42
N ASP A 55 -1.49 2.99 -0.59
CA ASP A 55 -1.67 3.93 -1.69
C ASP A 55 -3.09 3.95 -2.25
N GLY A 56 -3.71 2.81 -2.49
CA GLY A 56 -5.09 2.71 -2.98
C GLY A 56 -5.25 3.35 -4.36
N THR A 57 -4.26 3.17 -5.24
CA THR A 57 -4.32 3.78 -6.58
C THR A 57 -5.34 3.06 -7.46
N LYS A 58 -6.08 3.82 -8.27
CA LYS A 58 -7.05 3.26 -9.22
C LYS A 58 -6.41 2.28 -10.19
N GLN A 59 -5.13 2.48 -10.49
CA GLN A 59 -4.37 1.66 -11.42
C GLN A 59 -4.19 0.25 -10.86
N ILE A 60 -3.73 0.12 -9.63
CA ILE A 60 -3.55 -1.18 -8.98
C ILE A 60 -4.90 -1.85 -8.70
N LEU A 61 -5.87 -1.11 -8.14
CA LEU A 61 -7.20 -1.65 -7.84
C LEU A 61 -7.99 -2.05 -9.10
N GLY A 62 -7.64 -1.49 -10.26
CA GLY A 62 -8.18 -1.94 -11.55
C GLY A 62 -7.71 -3.33 -11.97
N PHE A 63 -6.51 -3.75 -11.54
CA PHE A 63 -5.95 -5.07 -11.82
C PHE A 63 -6.20 -6.07 -10.68
N VAL A 64 -6.23 -5.61 -9.44
CA VAL A 64 -6.39 -6.44 -8.22
C VAL A 64 -7.45 -5.80 -7.32
N PRO A 65 -8.73 -5.83 -7.74
CA PRO A 65 -9.82 -5.17 -7.03
C PRO A 65 -10.10 -5.76 -5.63
N GLU A 66 -9.65 -6.99 -5.40
CA GLU A 66 -9.78 -7.67 -4.12
C GLU A 66 -8.79 -7.21 -3.05
N LEU A 67 -7.79 -6.38 -3.39
CA LEU A 67 -6.77 -5.94 -2.44
C LEU A 67 -7.37 -4.99 -1.40
N THR A 68 -7.21 -5.33 -0.12
CA THR A 68 -7.41 -4.38 0.98
C THR A 68 -6.22 -3.42 1.03
N THR A 69 -6.49 -2.12 1.05
CA THR A 69 -5.42 -1.10 1.03
C THR A 69 -5.81 0.16 1.77
N ILE A 70 -4.80 0.90 2.23
CA ILE A 70 -4.95 2.24 2.80
C ILE A 70 -4.80 3.25 1.67
N GLN A 71 -5.92 3.88 1.29
CA GLN A 71 -5.93 4.91 0.25
C GLN A 71 -5.41 6.24 0.78
N GLN A 72 -4.40 6.78 0.12
CA GLN A 72 -3.90 8.12 0.35
C GLN A 72 -4.75 9.18 -0.37
N PRO A 73 -5.01 10.35 0.25
CA PRO A 73 -5.77 11.44 -0.39
C PRO A 73 -4.88 12.26 -1.34
N VAL A 74 -4.31 11.62 -2.38
CA VAL A 74 -3.27 12.19 -3.27
C VAL A 74 -3.68 13.54 -3.86
N LYS A 75 -4.94 13.69 -4.29
CA LYS A 75 -5.44 14.97 -4.84
C LYS A 75 -5.42 16.08 -3.79
N GLN A 76 -5.79 15.77 -2.54
CA GLN A 76 -5.78 16.72 -1.45
C GLN A 76 -4.35 17.07 -1.05
N ILE A 77 -3.46 16.07 -1.00
CA ILE A 77 -2.02 16.28 -0.75
C ILE A 77 -1.44 17.25 -1.79
N ALA A 78 -1.68 16.99 -3.08
CA ALA A 78 -1.20 17.84 -4.16
C ALA A 78 -1.74 19.28 -4.04
N LYS A 79 -3.05 19.44 -3.80
CA LYS A 79 -3.67 20.75 -3.64
C LYS A 79 -3.06 21.52 -2.47
N VAL A 80 -2.99 20.90 -1.29
CA VAL A 80 -2.44 21.53 -0.08
C VAL A 80 -0.97 21.92 -0.27
N ALA A 81 -0.17 21.05 -0.90
CA ALA A 81 1.24 21.33 -1.15
C ALA A 81 1.43 22.54 -2.08
N VAL A 82 0.63 22.64 -3.16
CA VAL A 82 0.67 23.77 -4.08
C VAL A 82 0.21 25.06 -3.40
N ASP A 83 -0.91 25.01 -2.68
CA ASP A 83 -1.46 26.19 -1.98
C ASP A 83 -0.42 26.74 -0.97
N LYS A 84 0.20 25.86 -0.17
CA LYS A 84 1.25 26.25 0.78
C LYS A 84 2.48 26.84 0.09
N LEU A 85 2.90 26.26 -1.04
CA LEU A 85 4.02 26.78 -1.82
C LEU A 85 3.74 28.20 -2.35
N ILE A 86 2.54 28.44 -2.87
CA ILE A 86 2.11 29.75 -3.34
C ILE A 86 2.12 30.76 -2.17
N ASP A 87 1.57 30.40 -1.01
CA ASP A 87 1.58 31.27 0.17
C ASP A 87 3.00 31.64 0.58
N LEU A 88 3.94 30.70 0.55
CA LEU A 88 5.35 30.99 0.86
C LEU A 88 6.00 31.93 -0.18
N ILE A 89 5.72 31.72 -1.47
CA ILE A 89 6.21 32.60 -2.55
C ILE A 89 5.67 34.03 -2.38
N GLU A 90 4.42 34.16 -1.95
CA GLU A 90 3.77 35.46 -1.67
C GLU A 90 4.20 36.11 -0.33
N GLY A 91 5.12 35.49 0.40
CA GLY A 91 5.61 35.99 1.68
C GLY A 91 4.65 35.80 2.85
N LYS A 92 3.64 34.94 2.71
CA LYS A 92 2.71 34.56 3.78
C LYS A 92 3.32 33.46 4.65
N THR A 93 2.85 33.34 5.87
CA THR A 93 3.19 32.21 6.74
C THR A 93 2.40 30.98 6.34
N ALA A 94 3.07 29.83 6.15
CA ALA A 94 2.43 28.55 5.95
C ALA A 94 2.79 27.59 7.10
N GLU A 95 1.83 26.80 7.54
CA GLU A 95 2.11 25.74 8.51
C GLU A 95 3.12 24.74 7.93
N SER A 96 4.13 24.37 8.73
CA SER A 96 5.21 23.48 8.31
C SER A 96 4.76 22.02 8.15
N CYS A 97 3.69 21.64 8.84
CA CYS A 97 3.16 20.27 8.82
C CYS A 97 1.64 20.29 8.80
N MET A 98 1.03 19.33 8.10
CA MET A 98 -0.41 19.11 8.08
C MET A 98 -0.69 17.62 7.95
N ASP A 99 -1.52 17.09 8.84
CA ASP A 99 -2.01 15.72 8.74
C ASP A 99 -3.26 15.66 7.87
N LEU A 100 -3.25 14.75 6.89
CA LEU A 100 -4.39 14.49 6.04
C LEU A 100 -4.89 13.06 6.27
N PRO A 101 -6.23 12.87 6.47
CA PRO A 101 -6.76 11.56 6.78
C PRO A 101 -6.63 10.61 5.59
N VAL A 102 -6.24 9.38 5.87
CA VAL A 102 -6.26 8.26 4.93
C VAL A 102 -7.58 7.50 5.05
N LYS A 103 -7.88 6.64 4.08
CA LYS A 103 -9.10 5.83 4.07
C LYS A 103 -8.74 4.36 3.88
N LEU A 104 -9.27 3.48 4.73
CA LEU A 104 -9.21 2.05 4.49
C LEU A 104 -10.22 1.68 3.38
N LEU A 105 -9.73 1.02 2.34
CA LEU A 105 -10.53 0.36 1.33
C LEU A 105 -10.47 -1.14 1.60
N GLU A 106 -11.55 -1.67 2.15
CA GLU A 106 -11.66 -3.10 2.42
C GLU A 106 -11.90 -3.86 1.13
N GLY A 107 -11.09 -4.89 0.91
CA GLY A 107 -11.21 -5.86 -0.16
C GLY A 107 -11.45 -7.26 0.41
N GLN A 108 -10.86 -8.26 -0.23
CA GLN A 108 -11.00 -9.68 0.14
C GLN A 108 -9.69 -10.29 0.62
N THR A 109 -8.65 -9.48 0.85
CA THR A 109 -7.34 -9.96 1.31
C THR A 109 -7.12 -9.84 2.81
N THR A 110 -8.13 -9.36 3.54
CA THR A 110 -8.13 -9.28 5.03
C THR A 110 -9.37 -9.87 5.63
#